data_039130c8963fda5e3445623e0b04df50
#
_entry.id   039130c8963fda5e3445623e0b04df50
#
_cell.length_a   1.000
_cell.length_b   1.000
_cell.length_c   1.000
_cell.angle_alpha   90.00
_cell.angle_beta   90.00
_cell.angle_gamma   90.00
#
_symmetry.space_group_name_H-M   'P 1'
#
loop_
_entity.id
_entity.type
_entity.pdbx_description
1 polymer ?
#
loop_
_entity_poly.entity_id
_entity_poly.type
_entity_poly.pdbx_seq_one_letter_code
_entity_poly.pdbx_strand_id
1 'polypeptide(L)' 'MNENLKLLYDTLKEQGLYTKSFEEFVAKYEDSPGGQQKIFDEVSSRGLYTKTREEFKEKYFPVNSSHRS' A
#
# COMPACT_ATOMS: atom_id res chain seq x y z
N MET A 1 -1.82 8.39 10.95
CA MET A 1 -2.23 7.22 10.17
C MET A 1 -2.77 7.68 8.83
N ASN A 2 -2.44 6.97 7.79
CA ASN A 2 -2.81 7.35 6.43
C ASN A 2 -4.15 6.73 6.05
N GLU A 3 -5.15 7.57 5.80
CA GLU A 3 -6.47 7.07 5.42
C GLU A 3 -6.43 6.32 4.09
N ASN A 4 -5.56 6.74 3.20
CA ASN A 4 -5.43 6.05 1.93
C ASN A 4 -4.94 4.62 2.13
N LEU A 5 -4.10 4.41 3.13
CA LEU A 5 -3.62 3.07 3.43
C LEU A 5 -4.78 2.18 3.89
N LYS A 6 -5.71 2.75 4.64
CA LYS A 6 -6.87 2.00 5.06
C LYS A 6 -7.74 1.62 3.87
N LEU A 7 -7.89 2.52 2.91
CA LEU A 7 -8.63 2.22 1.71
C LEU A 7 -7.97 1.10 0.90
N LEU A 8 -6.64 1.14 0.83
CA LEU A 8 -5.91 0.07 0.16
C LEU A 8 -6.12 -1.25 0.86
N TYR A 9 -6.06 -1.24 2.19
CA TYR A 9 -6.29 -2.44 2.96
C TYR A 9 -7.70 -3.00 2.70
N ASP A 10 -8.70 -2.13 2.70
CA ASP A 10 -10.06 -2.56 2.45
C ASP A 10 -10.19 -3.19 1.07
N THR A 11 -9.55 -2.59 0.08
CA THR A 11 -9.58 -3.11 -1.28
C THR A 11 -8.94 -4.50 -1.34
N LEU A 12 -7.77 -4.66 -0.72
CA LEU A 12 -7.07 -5.94 -0.72
C LEU A 12 -7.89 -7.00 0.00
N LYS A 13 -8.52 -6.62 1.09
CA LYS A 13 -9.34 -7.55 1.86
C LYS A 13 -10.56 -7.98 1.05
N GLU A 14 -11.17 -7.04 0.36
CA GLU A 14 -12.33 -7.33 -0.46
C GLU A 14 -11.99 -8.28 -1.60
N GLN A 15 -10.81 -8.14 -2.14
CA GLN A 15 -10.35 -8.98 -3.24
C GLN A 15 -9.84 -10.34 -2.76
N GLY A 16 -9.78 -10.55 -1.46
CA GLY A 16 -9.27 -11.80 -0.92
C GLY A 16 -7.76 -11.89 -0.95
N LEU A 17 -7.08 -10.78 -1.18
CA LEU A 17 -5.63 -10.77 -1.27
C LEU A 17 -4.98 -10.67 0.09
N TYR A 18 -5.71 -10.20 1.09
CA TYR A 18 -5.17 -10.03 2.42
C TYR A 18 -6.27 -10.33 3.43
N THR A 19 -5.95 -11.12 4.44
CA THR A 19 -6.97 -11.57 5.40
C THR A 19 -6.65 -11.22 6.84
N LYS A 20 -5.53 -10.55 7.08
CA LYS A 20 -5.15 -10.22 8.45
C LYS A 20 -5.67 -8.84 8.81
N SER A 21 -5.41 -8.42 10.05
CA SER A 21 -5.92 -7.15 10.55
C SER A 21 -5.20 -5.98 9.90
N PHE A 22 -5.80 -4.80 9.99
CA PHE A 22 -5.20 -3.60 9.46
C PHE A 22 -3.89 -3.28 10.16
N GLU A 23 -3.83 -3.52 11.46
CA GLU A 23 -2.61 -3.26 12.21
C GLU A 23 -1.47 -4.14 11.73
N GLU A 24 -1.76 -5.41 11.46
CA GLU A 24 -0.74 -6.30 10.92
C GLU A 24 -0.33 -5.89 9.52
N PHE A 25 -1.29 -5.42 8.74
CA PHE A 25 -1.01 -4.94 7.40
C PHE A 25 -0.03 -3.77 7.44
N VAL A 26 -0.29 -2.80 8.31
CA VAL A 26 0.59 -1.64 8.43
C VAL A 26 1.96 -2.07 8.91
N ALA A 27 2.01 -2.90 9.93
CA ALA A 27 3.29 -3.33 10.50
C ALA A 27 4.12 -4.09 9.46
N LYS A 28 3.46 -4.84 8.60
CA LYS A 28 4.18 -5.66 7.63
C LYS A 28 4.69 -4.84 6.46
N TYR A 29 3.92 -3.87 5.98
CA TYR A 29 4.22 -3.21 4.73
C TYR A 29 4.75 -1.80 4.87
N GLU A 30 4.55 -1.15 6.01
CA GLU A 30 4.93 0.24 6.16
C GLU A 30 6.44 0.45 5.95
N ASP A 31 7.25 -0.48 6.44
CA ASP A 31 8.70 -0.37 6.34
C ASP A 31 9.29 -1.41 5.43
N SER A 32 8.51 -1.95 4.51
CA SER A 32 8.98 -3.03 3.66
C SER A 32 8.84 -2.67 2.19
N PRO A 33 9.89 -2.12 1.59
CA PRO A 33 9.83 -1.77 0.16
C PRO A 33 9.48 -2.96 -0.72
N GLY A 34 10.01 -4.14 -0.41
CA GLY A 34 9.70 -5.33 -1.18
C GLY A 34 8.24 -5.71 -1.09
N GLY A 35 7.65 -5.60 0.10
CA GLY A 35 6.24 -5.88 0.27
C GLY A 35 5.37 -4.86 -0.44
N GLN A 36 5.77 -3.59 -0.40
CA GLN A 36 5.04 -2.54 -1.08
C GLN A 36 5.04 -2.78 -2.58
N GLN A 37 6.16 -3.23 -3.12
CA GLN A 37 6.26 -3.53 -4.53
C GLN A 37 5.32 -4.68 -4.90
N LYS A 38 5.23 -5.67 -4.05
CA LYS A 38 4.34 -6.80 -4.30
C LYS A 38 2.89 -6.34 -4.34
N ILE A 39 2.50 -5.48 -3.40
CA ILE A 39 1.13 -4.97 -3.39
C ILE A 39 0.85 -4.17 -4.66
N PHE A 40 1.80 -3.34 -5.05
CA PHE A 40 1.63 -2.56 -6.27
C PHE A 40 1.45 -3.48 -7.47
N ASP A 41 2.28 -4.52 -7.57
CA ASP A 41 2.17 -5.47 -8.67
C ASP A 41 0.80 -6.13 -8.69
N GLU A 42 0.31 -6.49 -7.52
CA GLU A 42 -0.99 -7.14 -7.42
C GLU A 42 -2.12 -6.23 -7.89
N VAL A 43 -2.20 -5.03 -7.32
CA VAL A 43 -3.31 -4.13 -7.66
C VAL A 43 -3.19 -3.64 -9.09
N SER A 44 -1.98 -3.46 -9.58
CA SER A 44 -1.77 -3.03 -10.95
C SER A 44 -2.18 -4.13 -11.92
N SER A 45 -1.81 -5.36 -11.61
CA SER A 45 -2.12 -6.51 -12.46
C SER A 45 -3.63 -6.74 -12.54
N ARG A 46 -4.34 -6.42 -11.47
CA ARG A 46 -5.78 -6.62 -11.44
C ARG A 46 -6.57 -5.41 -11.94
N GLY A 47 -5.86 -4.36 -12.34
CA GLY A 47 -6.53 -3.16 -12.80
C GLY A 47 -7.12 -2.31 -11.72
N LEU A 48 -6.78 -2.59 -10.47
CA LEU A 48 -7.29 -1.82 -9.35
C LEU A 48 -6.55 -0.50 -9.19
N TYR A 49 -5.35 -0.42 -9.73
CA TYR A 49 -4.55 0.80 -9.68
C TYR A 49 -3.84 0.95 -11.02
N THR A 50 -3.96 2.11 -11.63
CA THR A 50 -3.46 2.31 -13.00
C THR A 50 -2.37 3.37 -13.09
N LYS A 51 -1.94 3.92 -11.97
CA LYS A 51 -0.92 4.96 -11.98
C LYS A 51 0.46 4.36 -11.73
N THR A 52 1.47 5.22 -11.69
CA THR A 52 2.84 4.73 -11.53
C THR A 52 3.11 4.26 -10.12
N ARG A 53 4.21 3.50 -9.98
CA ARG A 53 4.59 3.01 -8.68
C ARG A 53 4.98 4.16 -7.76
N GLU A 54 5.57 5.20 -8.29
CA GLU A 54 5.94 6.35 -7.48
C GLU A 54 4.71 7.03 -6.90
N GLU A 55 3.67 7.18 -7.71
CA GLU A 55 2.43 7.75 -7.21
C GLU A 55 1.78 6.85 -6.18
N PHE A 56 1.87 5.53 -6.40
CA PHE A 56 1.35 4.57 -5.45
C PHE A 56 2.03 4.72 -4.09
N LYS A 57 3.35 4.80 -4.11
CA LYS A 57 4.11 4.95 -2.86
C LYS A 57 3.76 6.26 -2.15
N GLU A 58 3.67 7.34 -2.90
CA GLU A 58 3.36 8.62 -2.29
C GLU A 58 1.97 8.65 -1.68
N LYS A 59 1.06 7.93 -2.29
CA LYS A 59 -0.32 7.93 -1.81
C LYS A 59 -0.50 7.03 -0.59
N TYR A 60 0.09 5.84 -0.63
CA TYR A 60 -0.17 4.83 0.40
C TYR A 60 0.98 4.64 1.37
N PHE A 61 2.20 4.82 0.92
CA PHE A 61 3.38 4.62 1.76
C PHE A 61 4.33 5.79 1.60
N PRO A 62 3.90 7.00 1.94
CA PRO A 62 4.76 8.18 1.75
C PRO A 62 6.01 8.08 2.60
N VAL A 63 7.12 8.44 2.00
CA VAL A 63 8.37 8.48 2.73
C VAL A 63 8.29 9.61 3.74
N ASN A 64 8.56 9.30 4.95
CA ASN A 64 8.51 10.30 6.00
C ASN A 64 9.84 11.02 6.09
N SER A 65 10.06 11.98 5.28
CA SER A 65 11.32 12.64 5.38
C SER A 65 11.18 14.08 5.49
N SER A 66 11.13 13.89 5.92
CA SER A 66 10.77 14.77 5.91
C SER A 66 11.70 15.71 5.60
N HIS A 67 12.16 15.15 5.18
CA HIS A 67 12.62 15.49 4.80
C HIS A 67 12.83 16.35 4.18
N ARG A 68 12.71 16.56 3.98
CA ARG A 68 12.87 17.11 3.32
C ARG A 68 13.05 17.85 3.21
N SER A 69 13.40 17.94 3.27
CA SER A 69 13.42 18.34 3.05
C SER A 69 13.43 18.64 2.71
#